data_5a2037b1a6bfe6078b93d9f1e471960e
#
_entry.id   5a2037b1a6bfe6078b93d9f1e471960e
#
_cell.length_a   1.000
_cell.length_b   1.000
_cell.length_c   1.000
_cell.angle_alpha   90.00
_cell.angle_beta   90.00
_cell.angle_gamma   90.00
#
_symmetry.space_group_name_H-M   'P 1'
#
loop_
_entity.id
_entity.type
_entity.pdbx_description
1 polymer ?
#
loop_
_entity_poly.entity_id
_entity_poly.type
_entity_poly.pdbx_seq_one_letter_code
_entity_poly.pdbx_strand_id
1 'polypeptide(L)'
;MKKIELEIVALSHSITQTQSYAVVLGEINGLRRLPIVIGGFEAQAIAVALERMSPSRPLTHDLMKNFMMAFNVDLHEIVITNLQEGIFYSKLICSSENDTVEIDSRTSDALALAVRFGCPIYTYDNILDQAGVLMDEELKPVPDNTQSVATVSGGGANDNLRSLTLEELNALLTEVLENEDYIRAIAIRDEIKSRGEN
;
A
#
# COMPACT_ATOMS: atom_id res chain seq x y z
N MET A 1 21.09 -4.79 -16.25
CA MET A 1 20.52 -5.29 -14.98
C MET A 1 19.25 -6.06 -15.29
N LYS A 2 19.01 -7.17 -14.61
CA LYS A 2 17.79 -7.97 -14.80
C LYS A 2 16.62 -7.25 -14.13
N LYS A 3 15.54 -7.03 -14.88
CA LYS A 3 14.30 -6.40 -14.42
C LYS A 3 13.37 -7.48 -13.89
N ILE A 4 12.83 -7.28 -12.69
CA ILE A 4 11.96 -8.23 -11.97
C ILE A 4 10.62 -7.57 -11.76
N GLU A 5 9.56 -8.28 -12.11
CA GLU A 5 8.19 -7.82 -11.92
C GLU A 5 7.70 -8.11 -10.50
N LEU A 6 7.03 -7.12 -9.91
CA LEU A 6 6.53 -7.15 -8.54
C LEU A 6 5.03 -6.90 -8.50
N GLU A 7 4.41 -7.38 -7.43
CA GLU A 7 3.03 -7.05 -7.06
C GLU A 7 2.96 -6.54 -5.62
N ILE A 8 1.94 -5.75 -5.29
CA ILE A 8 1.68 -5.34 -3.91
C ILE A 8 1.01 -6.51 -3.18
N VAL A 9 1.73 -7.10 -2.22
CA VAL A 9 1.26 -8.27 -1.45
C VAL A 9 0.52 -7.83 -0.19
N ALA A 10 1.04 -6.79 0.48
CA ALA A 10 0.47 -6.29 1.72
C ALA A 10 0.74 -4.80 1.93
N LEU A 11 -0.16 -4.18 2.69
CA LEU A 11 0.01 -2.85 3.24
C LEU A 11 -0.35 -2.92 4.73
N SER A 12 0.62 -2.69 5.61
CA SER A 12 0.46 -2.85 7.05
C SER A 12 1.07 -1.69 7.82
N HIS A 13 0.66 -1.53 9.08
CA HIS A 13 1.34 -0.60 9.99
C HIS A 13 2.79 -1.03 10.20
N SER A 14 3.71 -0.08 10.19
CA SER A 14 5.11 -0.35 10.52
C SER A 14 5.23 -0.63 12.02
N ILE A 15 5.88 -1.75 12.36
CA ILE A 15 6.15 -2.13 13.75
C ILE A 15 7.25 -1.24 14.37
N THR A 16 8.09 -0.65 13.53
CA THR A 16 9.30 0.05 13.96
C THR A 16 9.15 1.56 14.14
N GLN A 17 8.13 2.16 13.54
CA GLN A 17 7.92 3.60 13.59
C GLN A 17 6.44 3.94 13.78
N THR A 18 6.15 4.75 14.78
CA THR A 18 4.82 5.32 15.04
C THR A 18 4.38 6.16 13.84
N GLN A 19 3.17 5.92 13.32
CA GLN A 19 2.57 6.60 12.16
C GLN A 19 3.22 6.28 10.77
N SER A 20 4.01 5.23 10.67
CA SER A 20 4.54 4.74 9.40
C SER A 20 3.87 3.44 8.99
N TYR A 21 3.82 3.21 7.70
CA TYR A 21 3.29 2.00 7.08
C TYR A 21 4.38 1.29 6.30
N ALA A 22 4.23 0.00 6.10
CA ALA A 22 5.06 -0.78 5.20
C ALA A 22 4.19 -1.30 4.06
N VAL A 23 4.54 -0.94 2.83
CA VAL A 23 4.06 -1.65 1.65
C VAL A 23 5.04 -2.77 1.35
N VAL A 24 4.53 -3.98 1.21
CA VAL A 24 5.33 -5.17 0.88
C VAL A 24 5.07 -5.53 -0.57
N LEU A 25 6.11 -5.43 -1.39
CA LEU A 25 6.10 -5.87 -2.77
C LEU A 25 6.66 -7.29 -2.85
N GLY A 26 6.04 -8.15 -3.64
CA GLY A 26 6.48 -9.52 -3.86
C GLY A 26 6.89 -9.77 -5.30
N GLU A 27 7.91 -10.57 -5.54
CA GLU A 27 8.18 -11.11 -6.87
C GLU A 27 6.96 -11.92 -7.35
N ILE A 28 6.50 -11.69 -8.57
CA ILE A 28 5.42 -12.49 -9.17
C ILE A 28 5.87 -13.94 -9.37
N ASN A 29 7.14 -14.15 -9.74
CA ASN A 29 7.70 -15.48 -10.01
C ASN A 29 8.87 -15.81 -9.07
N GLY A 30 8.79 -15.41 -7.79
CA GLY A 30 9.85 -15.64 -6.83
C GLY A 30 9.37 -15.55 -5.38
N LEU A 31 10.30 -15.79 -4.46
CA LEU A 31 10.01 -15.83 -3.03
C LEU A 31 10.45 -14.57 -2.28
N ARG A 32 11.16 -13.66 -2.96
CA ARG A 32 11.65 -12.44 -2.31
C ARG A 32 10.51 -11.43 -2.15
N ARG A 33 10.53 -10.75 -1.03
CA ARG A 33 9.61 -9.66 -0.70
C ARG A 33 10.42 -8.40 -0.42
N LEU A 34 9.96 -7.26 -0.92
CA LEU A 34 10.59 -5.96 -0.75
C LEU A 34 9.72 -5.08 0.14
N PRO A 35 10.03 -4.97 1.44
CA PRO A 35 9.30 -4.07 2.32
C PRO A 35 9.80 -2.63 2.13
N ILE A 36 8.88 -1.69 1.96
CA ILE A 36 9.16 -0.26 1.78
C ILE A 36 8.36 0.52 2.81
N VAL A 37 9.04 1.26 3.68
CA VAL A 37 8.38 2.11 4.67
C VAL A 37 7.92 3.40 4.01
N ILE A 38 6.66 3.76 4.23
CA ILE A 38 5.99 4.94 3.66
C ILE A 38 5.22 5.70 4.73
N GLY A 39 4.89 6.95 4.48
CA GLY A 39 4.06 7.76 5.37
C GLY A 39 2.57 7.35 5.32
N GLY A 40 1.81 7.80 6.33
CA GLY A 40 0.39 7.47 6.46
C GLY A 40 -0.47 7.99 5.30
N PHE A 41 -0.20 9.19 4.81
CA PHE A 41 -0.94 9.77 3.67
C PHE A 41 -0.66 9.03 2.36
N GLU A 42 0.59 8.60 2.16
CA GLU A 42 0.99 7.78 1.03
C GLU A 42 0.34 6.39 1.09
N ALA A 43 0.33 5.79 2.27
CA ALA A 43 -0.33 4.51 2.52
C ALA A 43 -1.83 4.61 2.24
N GLN A 44 -2.49 5.66 2.72
CA GLN A 44 -3.90 5.94 2.45
C GLN A 44 -4.18 6.07 0.95
N ALA A 45 -3.33 6.79 0.22
CA ALA A 45 -3.48 6.95 -1.23
C ALA A 45 -3.39 5.61 -1.98
N ILE A 46 -2.50 4.70 -1.56
CA ILE A 46 -2.36 3.36 -2.13
C ILE A 46 -3.58 2.51 -1.73
N ALA A 47 -3.95 2.51 -0.46
CA ALA A 47 -5.05 1.71 0.08
C ALA A 47 -6.40 2.02 -0.61
N VAL A 48 -6.75 3.30 -0.75
CA VAL A 48 -7.97 3.74 -1.46
C VAL A 48 -8.03 3.17 -2.88
N ALA A 49 -6.90 3.15 -3.58
CA ALA A 49 -6.84 2.61 -4.94
C ALA A 49 -6.92 1.08 -4.98
N LEU A 50 -6.20 0.37 -4.10
CA LEU A 50 -6.25 -1.09 -3.98
C LEU A 50 -7.67 -1.59 -3.68
N GLU A 51 -8.36 -0.91 -2.78
CA GLU A 51 -9.71 -1.24 -2.34
C GLU A 51 -10.80 -0.72 -3.25
N ARG A 52 -10.43 -0.06 -4.35
CA ARG A 52 -11.36 0.54 -5.33
C ARG A 52 -12.40 1.46 -4.70
N MET A 53 -12.01 2.13 -3.61
CA MET A 53 -12.86 3.13 -2.97
C MET A 53 -13.00 4.35 -3.87
N SER A 54 -14.19 4.98 -3.84
CA SER A 54 -14.49 6.18 -4.61
C SER A 54 -14.70 7.35 -3.64
N PRO A 55 -13.66 8.16 -3.37
CA PRO A 55 -13.79 9.37 -2.57
C PRO A 55 -14.78 10.34 -3.21
N SER A 56 -15.45 11.19 -2.40
CA SER A 56 -16.39 12.21 -2.88
C SER A 56 -15.73 13.22 -3.83
N ARG A 57 -14.43 13.45 -3.65
CA ARG A 57 -13.59 14.28 -4.52
C ARG A 57 -12.30 13.56 -4.89
N PRO A 58 -11.73 13.78 -6.09
CA PRO A 58 -10.48 13.18 -6.50
C PRO A 58 -9.35 13.52 -5.52
N LEU A 59 -8.61 12.51 -5.07
CA LEU A 59 -7.36 12.68 -4.35
C LEU A 59 -6.25 13.14 -5.31
N THR A 60 -5.08 13.54 -4.79
CA THR A 60 -3.97 14.06 -5.60
C THR A 60 -3.56 13.09 -6.73
N HIS A 61 -3.46 11.79 -6.44
CA HIS A 61 -3.08 10.80 -7.47
C HIS A 61 -4.21 10.55 -8.48
N ASP A 62 -5.49 10.70 -8.08
CA ASP A 62 -6.62 10.63 -9.00
C ASP A 62 -6.62 11.86 -9.93
N LEU A 63 -6.34 13.05 -9.37
CA LEU A 63 -6.18 14.27 -10.16
C LEU A 63 -5.03 14.14 -11.15
N MET A 64 -3.88 13.60 -10.71
CA MET A 64 -2.73 13.38 -11.58
C MET A 64 -3.04 12.39 -12.71
N LYS A 65 -3.72 11.28 -12.40
CA LYS A 65 -4.19 10.34 -13.43
C LYS A 65 -5.10 11.05 -14.45
N ASN A 66 -6.09 11.80 -13.97
CA ASN A 66 -7.01 12.51 -14.84
C ASN A 66 -6.30 13.55 -15.72
N PHE A 67 -5.30 14.25 -15.15
CA PHE A 67 -4.46 15.18 -15.90
C PHE A 67 -3.67 14.45 -17.00
N MET A 68 -2.99 13.36 -16.67
CA MET A 68 -2.24 12.56 -17.65
C MET A 68 -3.16 12.10 -18.80
N MET A 69 -4.33 11.54 -18.45
CA MET A 69 -5.30 11.11 -19.46
C MET A 69 -5.83 12.26 -20.34
N ALA A 70 -6.08 13.44 -19.75
CA ALA A 70 -6.55 14.61 -20.49
C ALA A 70 -5.52 15.15 -21.50
N PHE A 71 -4.24 14.89 -21.29
CA PHE A 71 -3.14 15.28 -22.18
C PHE A 71 -2.56 14.10 -22.98
N ASN A 72 -3.29 12.99 -23.08
CA ASN A 72 -2.87 11.77 -23.79
C ASN A 72 -1.48 11.26 -23.35
N VAL A 73 -1.23 11.27 -22.05
CA VAL A 73 -0.05 10.67 -21.44
C VAL A 73 -0.41 9.33 -20.83
N ASP A 74 0.17 8.26 -21.33
CA ASP A 74 -0.01 6.90 -20.84
C ASP A 74 1.11 6.50 -19.89
N LEU A 75 0.78 5.97 -18.73
CA LEU A 75 1.75 5.34 -17.82
C LEU A 75 1.83 3.84 -18.11
N HIS A 76 2.97 3.41 -18.67
CA HIS A 76 3.17 2.01 -19.08
C HIS A 76 3.63 1.11 -17.96
N GLU A 77 4.52 1.60 -17.13
CA GLU A 77 5.10 0.87 -16.00
C GLU A 77 5.74 1.84 -14.99
N ILE A 78 5.96 1.35 -13.79
CA ILE A 78 6.86 2.00 -12.85
C ILE A 78 8.08 1.11 -12.58
N VAL A 79 9.22 1.73 -12.34
CA VAL A 79 10.46 1.01 -12.07
C VAL A 79 11.10 1.58 -10.81
N ILE A 80 11.29 0.75 -9.79
CA ILE A 80 12.15 1.08 -8.65
C ILE A 80 13.58 0.89 -9.12
N THR A 81 14.32 2.00 -9.25
CA THR A 81 15.59 2.02 -9.98
C THR A 81 16.81 1.98 -9.10
N ASN A 82 16.68 2.42 -7.85
CA ASN A 82 17.82 2.55 -6.95
C ASN A 82 17.41 2.49 -5.48
N LEU A 83 18.39 2.14 -4.63
CA LEU A 83 18.29 2.23 -3.17
C LEU A 83 19.59 2.87 -2.66
N GLN A 84 19.48 4.07 -2.10
CA GLN A 84 20.60 4.82 -1.52
C GLN A 84 20.23 5.26 -0.11
N GLU A 85 21.09 4.95 0.85
CA GLU A 85 20.91 5.36 2.25
C GLU A 85 19.51 5.04 2.82
N GLY A 86 18.93 3.90 2.42
CA GLY A 86 17.60 3.49 2.84
C GLY A 86 16.44 4.15 2.09
N ILE A 87 16.72 5.00 1.09
CA ILE A 87 15.71 5.68 0.26
C ILE A 87 15.60 4.97 -1.08
N PHE A 88 14.40 4.54 -1.43
CA PHE A 88 14.07 3.97 -2.74
C PHE A 88 13.75 5.08 -3.75
N TYR A 89 14.36 4.99 -4.91
CA TYR A 89 14.13 5.87 -6.06
C TYR A 89 13.32 5.14 -7.12
N SER A 90 12.36 5.81 -7.70
CA SER A 90 11.49 5.23 -8.73
C SER A 90 11.33 6.14 -9.91
N LYS A 91 11.00 5.55 -11.05
CA LYS A 91 10.67 6.26 -12.29
C LYS A 91 9.30 5.80 -12.80
N LEU A 92 8.56 6.76 -13.31
CA LEU A 92 7.37 6.52 -14.13
C LEU A 92 7.83 6.44 -15.58
N ILE A 93 7.47 5.39 -16.29
CA ILE A 93 7.74 5.24 -17.73
C ILE A 93 6.46 5.58 -18.46
N CYS A 94 6.44 6.76 -19.04
CA CYS A 94 5.27 7.33 -19.70
C CYS A 94 5.52 7.48 -21.21
N SER A 95 4.45 7.50 -21.99
CA SER A 95 4.49 7.97 -23.37
C SER A 95 3.51 9.13 -23.57
N SER A 96 3.91 10.06 -24.43
CA SER A 96 3.05 11.11 -24.93
C SER A 96 3.30 11.25 -26.42
N GLU A 97 2.25 11.10 -27.22
CA GLU A 97 2.33 11.08 -28.69
C GLU A 97 3.30 9.99 -29.22
N ASN A 98 4.54 10.35 -29.58
CA ASN A 98 5.53 9.42 -30.12
C ASN A 98 6.77 9.25 -29.23
N ASP A 99 6.81 9.93 -28.10
CA ASP A 99 7.99 9.94 -27.22
C ASP A 99 7.74 9.17 -25.94
N THR A 100 8.75 8.39 -25.51
CA THR A 100 8.78 7.79 -24.18
C THR A 100 9.57 8.69 -23.23
N VAL A 101 8.99 9.02 -22.11
CA VAL A 101 9.56 9.90 -21.09
C VAL A 101 9.68 9.17 -19.75
N GLU A 102 10.85 9.27 -19.13
CA GLU A 102 11.10 8.79 -17.80
C GLU A 102 10.97 9.96 -16.81
N ILE A 103 10.08 9.82 -15.83
CA ILE A 103 9.82 10.85 -14.82
C ILE A 103 10.27 10.33 -13.48
N ASP A 104 11.16 11.06 -12.80
CA ASP A 104 11.56 10.75 -11.43
C ASP A 104 10.39 10.90 -10.45
N SER A 105 10.29 9.96 -9.51
CA SER A 105 9.17 9.91 -8.58
C SER A 105 9.59 9.26 -7.26
N ARG A 106 8.98 9.68 -6.16
CA ARG A 106 9.03 8.89 -4.92
C ARG A 106 8.36 7.54 -5.17
N THR A 107 8.89 6.49 -4.54
CA THR A 107 8.34 5.14 -4.73
C THR A 107 6.88 5.01 -4.30
N SER A 108 6.48 5.68 -3.23
CA SER A 108 5.08 5.72 -2.78
C SER A 108 4.13 6.32 -3.80
N ASP A 109 4.52 7.42 -4.46
CA ASP A 109 3.71 8.07 -5.50
C ASP A 109 3.63 7.20 -6.75
N ALA A 110 4.75 6.60 -7.14
CA ALA A 110 4.80 5.67 -8.25
C ALA A 110 3.86 4.47 -8.04
N LEU A 111 3.89 3.88 -6.84
CA LEU A 111 2.99 2.77 -6.46
C LEU A 111 1.51 3.21 -6.49
N ALA A 112 1.20 4.38 -5.91
CA ALA A 112 -0.16 4.91 -5.90
C ALA A 112 -0.72 5.16 -7.31
N LEU A 113 0.15 5.58 -8.25
CA LEU A 113 -0.21 5.73 -9.66
C LEU A 113 -0.29 4.38 -10.38
N ALA A 114 0.64 3.45 -10.12
CA ALA A 114 0.62 2.13 -10.75
C ALA A 114 -0.68 1.39 -10.48
N VAL A 115 -1.16 1.40 -9.24
CA VAL A 115 -2.45 0.78 -8.88
C VAL A 115 -3.62 1.44 -9.62
N ARG A 116 -3.60 2.77 -9.78
CA ARG A 116 -4.67 3.50 -10.46
C ARG A 116 -4.71 3.28 -11.96
N PHE A 117 -3.55 3.17 -12.58
CA PHE A 117 -3.42 2.88 -14.01
C PHE A 117 -3.54 1.39 -14.32
N GLY A 118 -3.31 0.52 -13.33
CA GLY A 118 -3.24 -0.92 -13.54
C GLY A 118 -2.00 -1.33 -14.33
N CYS A 119 -0.92 -0.57 -14.22
CA CYS A 119 0.33 -0.85 -14.91
C CYS A 119 1.28 -1.69 -14.05
N PRO A 120 2.22 -2.45 -14.66
CA PRO A 120 3.15 -3.29 -13.94
C PRO A 120 4.16 -2.47 -13.12
N ILE A 121 4.62 -3.10 -12.04
CA ILE A 121 5.62 -2.59 -11.11
C ILE A 121 6.89 -3.42 -11.30
N TYR A 122 8.03 -2.76 -11.49
CA TYR A 122 9.30 -3.43 -11.65
C TYR A 122 10.35 -2.92 -10.67
N THR A 123 11.35 -3.76 -10.42
CA THR A 123 12.62 -3.37 -9.80
C THR A 123 13.77 -4.09 -10.49
N TYR A 124 15.00 -3.80 -10.08
CA TYR A 124 16.18 -4.53 -10.52
C TYR A 124 16.60 -5.59 -9.49
N ASP A 125 17.16 -6.68 -9.99
CA ASP A 125 17.60 -7.83 -9.20
C ASP A 125 18.52 -7.44 -8.03
N ASN A 126 19.47 -6.54 -8.28
CA ASN A 126 20.38 -6.02 -7.26
C ASN A 126 19.69 -5.28 -6.09
N ILE A 127 18.52 -4.68 -6.31
CA ILE A 127 17.75 -4.02 -5.24
C ILE A 127 17.08 -5.07 -4.36
N LEU A 128 16.56 -6.14 -4.95
CA LEU A 128 16.03 -7.27 -4.22
C LEU A 128 17.12 -8.03 -3.44
N ASP A 129 18.34 -8.11 -3.99
CA ASP A 129 19.47 -8.70 -3.26
C ASP A 129 19.91 -7.83 -2.07
N GLN A 130 19.78 -6.51 -2.19
CA GLN A 130 20.19 -5.56 -1.15
C GLN A 130 19.14 -5.40 -0.03
N ALA A 131 17.86 -5.37 -0.36
CA ALA A 131 16.77 -5.03 0.56
C ALA A 131 15.62 -6.04 0.58
N GLY A 132 15.68 -7.06 -0.27
CA GLY A 132 14.67 -8.11 -0.27
C GLY A 132 14.85 -9.07 0.89
N VAL A 133 13.74 -9.58 1.39
CA VAL A 133 13.68 -10.63 2.40
C VAL A 133 13.06 -11.87 1.78
N LEU A 134 13.61 -13.06 2.07
CA LEU A 134 12.97 -14.32 1.72
C LEU A 134 11.84 -14.59 2.70
N MET A 135 10.66 -14.85 2.20
CA MET A 135 9.59 -15.43 3.02
C MET A 135 9.79 -16.94 3.01
N ASP A 136 10.32 -17.49 4.08
CA ASP A 136 10.21 -18.92 4.33
C ASP A 136 8.72 -19.27 4.45
N GLU A 137 8.29 -20.38 3.83
CA GLU A 137 6.89 -20.87 3.86
C GLU A 137 6.36 -21.18 5.28
N GLU A 138 7.13 -20.91 6.33
CA GLU A 138 6.81 -21.24 7.72
C GLU A 138 6.38 -20.08 8.62
N LEU A 139 6.02 -18.91 8.11
CA LEU A 139 5.25 -17.96 8.91
C LEU A 139 3.77 -18.32 8.85
N LYS A 140 3.42 -19.48 9.39
CA LYS A 140 2.09 -19.73 9.96
C LYS A 140 1.81 -18.64 10.98
N PRO A 141 0.56 -18.14 11.08
CA PRO A 141 0.22 -17.15 12.08
C PRO A 141 0.67 -17.64 13.45
N VAL A 142 1.51 -16.86 14.11
CA VAL A 142 1.96 -17.14 15.47
C VAL A 142 0.70 -17.25 16.34
N PRO A 143 0.45 -18.37 17.03
CA PRO A 143 -0.68 -18.45 17.95
C PRO A 143 -0.49 -17.40 19.04
N ASP A 144 -1.54 -16.60 19.19
CA ASP A 144 -1.74 -15.58 20.21
C ASP A 144 -1.42 -16.17 21.60
N ASN A 145 -0.28 -15.83 22.16
CA ASN A 145 0.05 -16.17 23.54
C ASN A 145 0.06 -14.88 24.35
N THR A 146 -1.16 -14.47 24.72
CA THR A 146 -1.44 -13.42 25.66
C THR A 146 -0.86 -13.72 27.02
N GLN A 147 0.19 -13.00 27.42
CA GLN A 147 0.40 -12.71 28.83
C GLN A 147 0.71 -11.21 29.00
N SER A 148 -0.22 -10.64 29.70
CA SER A 148 -0.35 -9.29 30.25
C SER A 148 0.95 -8.62 30.71
N VAL A 149 1.21 -7.37 30.28
CA VAL A 149 1.76 -6.32 31.13
C VAL A 149 1.07 -4.98 30.81
N ALA A 150 0.77 -4.26 31.88
CA ALA A 150 -0.09 -3.11 32.03
C ALA A 150 0.27 -1.84 31.22
N THR A 151 -0.80 -1.17 30.80
CA THR A 151 -1.04 0.30 30.71
C THR A 151 0.12 1.27 30.51
N VAL A 152 0.18 1.90 29.29
CA VAL A 152 0.29 3.36 29.20
C VAL A 152 -0.54 3.84 28.00
N SER A 153 -1.36 4.86 28.22
CA SER A 153 -2.33 5.47 27.34
C SER A 153 -1.71 6.09 26.08
N GLY A 154 -2.28 5.80 24.92
CA GLY A 154 -1.95 6.48 23.67
C GLY A 154 -2.51 5.77 22.44
N GLY A 155 -3.78 5.98 22.11
CA GLY A 155 -4.37 5.93 20.78
C GLY A 155 -4.19 4.67 19.92
N GLY A 156 -4.65 3.49 20.35
CA GLY A 156 -4.75 2.30 19.51
C GLY A 156 -6.22 2.02 19.15
N ALA A 157 -6.65 2.36 17.95
CA ALA A 157 -8.05 2.23 17.51
C ALA A 157 -8.46 0.80 17.09
N ASN A 158 -7.55 -0.18 17.11
CA ASN A 158 -7.83 -1.54 16.64
C ASN A 158 -8.30 -2.53 17.70
N ASP A 159 -8.10 -2.25 18.99
CA ASP A 159 -8.42 -3.21 20.05
C ASP A 159 -9.93 -3.35 20.36
N ASN A 160 -10.77 -2.45 19.84
CA ASN A 160 -12.22 -2.46 20.13
C ASN A 160 -13.10 -3.02 18.98
N LEU A 161 -12.59 -3.23 17.78
CA LEU A 161 -13.43 -3.66 16.64
C LEU A 161 -14.02 -5.05 16.87
N ARG A 162 -13.28 -5.94 17.49
CA ARG A 162 -13.72 -7.32 17.78
C ARG A 162 -14.87 -7.38 18.81
N SER A 163 -15.04 -6.36 19.64
CA SER A 163 -16.10 -6.30 20.65
C SER A 163 -17.40 -5.67 20.15
N LEU A 164 -17.38 -5.01 18.99
CA LEU A 164 -18.54 -4.35 18.39
C LEU A 164 -19.42 -5.36 17.64
N THR A 165 -20.73 -5.09 17.62
CA THR A 165 -21.69 -5.86 16.79
C THR A 165 -21.54 -5.49 15.32
N LEU A 166 -22.10 -6.31 14.42
CA LEU A 166 -22.10 -6.01 12.98
C LEU A 166 -22.83 -4.70 12.64
N GLU A 167 -23.89 -4.37 13.41
CA GLU A 167 -24.61 -3.12 13.24
C GLU A 167 -23.75 -1.92 13.66
N GLU A 168 -23.04 -2.00 14.77
CA GLU A 168 -22.12 -0.97 15.24
C GLU A 168 -20.92 -0.80 14.31
N LEU A 169 -20.39 -1.90 13.75
CA LEU A 169 -19.30 -1.84 12.78
C LEU A 169 -19.75 -1.15 11.48
N ASN A 170 -20.96 -1.41 10.98
CA ASN A 170 -21.49 -0.74 9.81
C ASN A 170 -21.76 0.76 10.04
N ALA A 171 -22.27 1.11 11.21
CA ALA A 171 -22.45 2.52 11.60
C ALA A 171 -21.10 3.25 11.69
N LEU A 172 -20.12 2.62 12.34
CA LEU A 172 -18.76 3.15 12.44
C LEU A 172 -18.08 3.26 11.09
N LEU A 173 -18.30 2.30 10.18
CA LEU A 173 -17.79 2.35 8.81
C LEU A 173 -18.32 3.58 8.07
N THR A 174 -19.59 3.88 8.22
CA THR A 174 -20.22 5.06 7.59
C THR A 174 -19.61 6.35 8.14
N GLU A 175 -19.45 6.45 9.47
CA GLU A 175 -18.85 7.62 10.11
C GLU A 175 -17.40 7.88 9.66
N VAL A 176 -16.57 6.83 9.62
CA VAL A 176 -15.16 6.98 9.22
C VAL A 176 -15.01 7.29 7.72
N LEU A 177 -15.95 6.82 6.88
CA LEU A 177 -15.98 7.18 5.46
C LEU A 177 -16.39 8.65 5.25
N GLU A 178 -17.33 9.17 6.02
CA GLU A 178 -17.70 10.60 6.01
C GLU A 178 -16.54 11.50 6.46
N ASN A 179 -15.71 11.02 7.39
CA ASN A 179 -14.50 11.71 7.85
C ASN A 179 -13.27 11.47 6.96
N GLU A 180 -13.41 10.74 5.83
CA GLU A 180 -12.35 10.39 4.89
C GLU A 180 -11.17 9.61 5.54
N ASP A 181 -11.41 8.92 6.67
CA ASP A 181 -10.43 8.04 7.30
C ASP A 181 -10.48 6.64 6.67
N TYR A 182 -9.97 6.54 5.46
CA TYR A 182 -10.01 5.32 4.64
C TYR A 182 -9.20 4.17 5.25
N ILE A 183 -8.14 4.45 5.98
CA ILE A 183 -7.33 3.41 6.64
C ILE A 183 -8.16 2.69 7.71
N ARG A 184 -8.86 3.46 8.53
CA ARG A 184 -9.73 2.90 9.56
C ARG A 184 -10.94 2.22 8.94
N ALA A 185 -11.48 2.74 7.85
CA ALA A 185 -12.56 2.13 7.08
C ALA A 185 -12.18 0.73 6.57
N ILE A 186 -10.94 0.54 6.09
CA ILE A 186 -10.43 -0.77 5.64
C ILE A 186 -10.41 -1.76 6.81
N ALA A 187 -9.85 -1.38 7.96
CA ALA A 187 -9.79 -2.26 9.13
C ALA A 187 -11.18 -2.70 9.60
N ILE A 188 -12.15 -1.78 9.61
CA ILE A 188 -13.55 -2.09 10.00
C ILE A 188 -14.18 -3.02 8.98
N ARG A 189 -14.00 -2.78 7.69
CA ARG A 189 -14.56 -3.62 6.63
C ARG A 189 -13.97 -5.03 6.66
N ASP A 190 -12.68 -5.17 6.89
CA ASP A 190 -12.01 -6.48 6.99
C ASP A 190 -12.54 -7.27 8.19
N GLU A 191 -12.82 -6.60 9.31
CA GLU A 191 -13.48 -7.21 10.48
C GLU A 191 -14.92 -7.67 10.15
N ILE A 192 -15.71 -6.85 9.44
CA ILE A 192 -17.05 -7.21 8.98
C ILE A 192 -17.00 -8.44 8.06
N LYS A 193 -16.07 -8.47 7.11
CA LYS A 193 -15.89 -9.57 6.16
C LYS A 193 -15.53 -10.86 6.87
N SER A 194 -14.60 -10.81 7.83
CA SER A 194 -14.17 -11.98 8.62
C SER A 194 -15.31 -12.64 9.40
N ARG A 195 -16.35 -11.87 9.76
CA ARG A 195 -17.54 -12.39 10.46
C ARG A 195 -18.67 -12.88 9.55
N GLY A 196 -18.67 -12.43 8.29
CA GLY A 196 -19.68 -12.84 7.30
C GLY A 196 -19.36 -14.15 6.59
N GLU A 197 -18.15 -14.69 6.74
CA GLU A 197 -17.71 -15.96 6.14
C GLU A 197 -17.82 -17.16 7.11
N ASN A 198 -18.46 -17.01 8.28
CA ASN A 198 -18.75 -18.11 9.23
C ASN A 198 -20.24 -18.48 9.26
#